data_ec0cd283ee743729d5506baf5635a332
#
_entry.id   ec0cd283ee743729d5506baf5635a332
#
_cell.length_a   1.000
_cell.length_b   1.000
_cell.length_c   1.000
_cell.angle_alpha   90.00
_cell.angle_beta   90.00
_cell.angle_gamma   90.00
#
_symmetry.space_group_name_H-M   'P 1'
#
loop_
_entity.id
_entity.type
_entity.pdbx_description
1 polymer ?
#
loop_
_entity_poly.entity_id
_entity_poly.type
_entity_poly.pdbx_seq_one_letter_code
_entity_poly.pdbx_strand_id
1 'polypeptide(L)'
;MRLDVPRGKVRRAEAADAADLVRLRAQMLADMGRSADDDADPWRASAEEWFADRLARGREFACFVVDDPDDSLVACSAGICDFHAPGPGNLTGVRGHVFNMSTLPSHRGHGYARACLEALLEWFRDETEARVINLNATPDGIALYRSVGFSEPRFAALQLLLA
;
A
#
# COMPACT_ATOMS: atom_id res chain seq x y z
N MET A 1 -12.63 -11.81 18.83
CA MET A 1 -11.33 -11.61 19.49
C MET A 1 -10.48 -10.76 18.56
N ARG A 2 -10.21 -9.51 18.92
CA ARG A 2 -9.25 -8.67 18.19
C ARG A 2 -7.88 -9.25 18.52
N LEU A 3 -7.22 -9.85 17.54
CA LEU A 3 -5.81 -10.16 17.66
C LEU A 3 -5.08 -8.81 17.58
N ASP A 4 -4.72 -8.25 18.72
CA ASP A 4 -3.80 -7.11 18.78
C ASP A 4 -2.46 -7.59 18.23
N VAL A 5 -2.21 -7.26 16.97
CA VAL A 5 -0.84 -7.31 16.45
C VAL A 5 -0.06 -6.28 17.26
N PRO A 6 1.00 -6.68 17.93
CA PRO A 6 1.84 -5.71 18.62
C PRO A 6 2.29 -4.65 17.61
N ARG A 7 1.94 -3.38 17.84
CA ARG A 7 2.40 -2.24 17.00
C ARG A 7 3.93 -2.25 16.79
N GLY A 8 4.68 -2.97 17.62
CA GLY A 8 6.12 -3.13 17.51
C GLY A 8 6.62 -4.00 16.35
N LYS A 9 5.73 -4.65 15.58
CA LYS A 9 6.12 -5.42 14.38
C LYS A 9 6.02 -4.63 13.08
N VAL A 10 5.35 -3.48 13.07
CA VAL A 10 5.22 -2.62 11.89
C VAL A 10 6.30 -1.56 11.91
N ARG A 11 7.02 -1.45 10.81
CA ARG A 11 8.00 -0.37 10.59
C ARG A 11 7.82 0.28 9.23
N ARG A 12 8.36 1.47 9.05
CA ARG A 12 8.48 2.11 7.74
C ARG A 12 9.53 1.36 6.92
N ALA A 13 9.23 1.12 5.65
CA ALA A 13 10.17 0.52 4.72
C ALA A 13 11.29 1.50 4.33
N GLU A 14 12.44 0.94 4.03
CA GLU A 14 13.63 1.65 3.55
C GLU A 14 13.98 1.21 2.13
N ALA A 15 14.88 1.92 1.46
CA ALA A 15 15.28 1.60 0.08
C ALA A 15 15.81 0.16 -0.08
N ALA A 16 16.44 -0.38 0.95
CA ALA A 16 16.93 -1.77 0.98
C ALA A 16 15.81 -2.82 0.94
N ASP A 17 14.57 -2.44 1.24
CA ASP A 17 13.41 -3.34 1.21
C ASP A 17 12.79 -3.49 -0.20
N ALA A 18 13.29 -2.78 -1.20
CA ALA A 18 12.66 -2.68 -2.53
C ALA A 18 12.44 -4.06 -3.19
N ALA A 19 13.42 -4.96 -3.12
CA ALA A 19 13.29 -6.31 -3.68
C ALA A 19 12.18 -7.12 -3.01
N ASP A 20 12.05 -7.04 -1.68
CA ASP A 20 10.99 -7.70 -0.93
C ASP A 20 9.61 -7.11 -1.23
N LEU A 21 9.52 -5.78 -1.44
CA LEU A 21 8.28 -5.13 -1.86
C LEU A 21 7.82 -5.60 -3.24
N VAL A 22 8.76 -5.86 -4.16
CA VAL A 22 8.44 -6.45 -5.47
C VAL A 22 7.92 -7.87 -5.31
N ARG A 23 8.51 -8.67 -4.43
CA ARG A 23 8.04 -10.02 -4.12
C ARG A 23 6.60 -10.01 -3.57
N LEU A 24 6.31 -9.12 -2.63
CA LEU A 24 4.95 -8.94 -2.10
C LEU A 24 3.97 -8.42 -3.15
N ARG A 25 4.43 -7.54 -4.06
CA ARG A 25 3.64 -7.09 -5.21
C ARG A 25 3.30 -8.22 -6.16
N ALA A 26 4.24 -9.10 -6.46
CA ALA A 26 3.99 -10.28 -7.29
C ALA A 26 2.93 -11.19 -6.67
N GLN A 27 3.00 -11.41 -5.35
CA GLN A 27 1.97 -12.16 -4.63
C GLN A 27 0.59 -11.50 -4.76
N MET A 28 0.50 -10.19 -4.58
CA MET A 28 -0.75 -9.45 -4.73
C MET A 28 -1.31 -9.58 -6.15
N LEU A 29 -0.48 -9.45 -7.17
CA LEU A 29 -0.90 -9.59 -8.58
C LEU A 29 -1.40 -11.01 -8.88
N ALA A 30 -0.72 -12.04 -8.35
CA ALA A 30 -1.16 -13.43 -8.46
C ALA A 30 -2.52 -13.65 -7.78
N ASP A 31 -2.73 -13.10 -6.60
CA ASP A 31 -4.02 -13.15 -5.89
C ASP A 31 -5.16 -12.48 -6.68
N MET A 32 -4.82 -11.48 -7.50
CA MET A 32 -5.75 -10.80 -8.41
C MET A 32 -5.93 -11.51 -9.75
N GLY A 33 -5.36 -12.71 -9.92
CA GLY A 33 -5.45 -13.49 -11.16
C GLY A 33 -4.56 -13.00 -12.29
N ARG A 34 -3.55 -12.18 -12.01
CA ARG A 34 -2.57 -11.72 -12.99
C ARG A 34 -1.32 -12.60 -12.95
N SER A 35 -0.77 -12.94 -14.13
CA SER A 35 0.48 -13.67 -14.20
C SER A 35 1.63 -12.81 -13.67
N ALA A 36 2.33 -13.32 -12.66
CA ALA A 36 3.47 -12.66 -12.03
C ALA A 36 4.53 -13.68 -11.57
N ASP A 37 4.49 -14.89 -12.12
CA ASP A 37 5.29 -16.01 -11.62
C ASP A 37 6.71 -16.04 -12.19
N ASP A 38 6.99 -15.31 -13.28
CA ASP A 38 8.31 -15.26 -13.88
C ASP A 38 9.20 -14.24 -13.17
N ASP A 39 10.16 -14.71 -12.41
CA ASP A 39 11.14 -13.87 -11.70
C ASP A 39 12.02 -13.03 -12.65
N ALA A 40 12.15 -13.45 -13.92
CA ALA A 40 12.88 -12.71 -14.95
C ALA A 40 12.03 -11.66 -15.68
N ASP A 41 10.75 -11.53 -15.35
CA ASP A 41 9.87 -10.55 -15.99
C ASP A 41 10.40 -9.11 -15.79
N PRO A 42 10.62 -8.34 -16.87
CA PRO A 42 11.20 -7.00 -16.82
C PRO A 42 10.50 -6.01 -15.88
N TRP A 43 9.18 -6.17 -15.63
CA TRP A 43 8.48 -5.28 -14.71
C TRP A 43 9.02 -5.34 -13.27
N ARG A 44 9.61 -6.46 -12.86
CA ARG A 44 10.16 -6.63 -11.51
C ARG A 44 11.36 -5.72 -11.28
N ALA A 45 12.30 -5.68 -12.22
CA ALA A 45 13.45 -4.78 -12.13
C ALA A 45 13.01 -3.32 -12.12
N SER A 46 12.08 -2.95 -13.00
CA SER A 46 11.53 -1.59 -13.04
C SER A 46 10.82 -1.21 -11.75
N ALA A 47 10.07 -2.13 -11.16
CA ALA A 47 9.38 -1.91 -9.89
C ALA A 47 10.37 -1.77 -8.73
N GLU A 48 11.44 -2.57 -8.69
CA GLU A 48 12.48 -2.48 -7.66
C GLU A 48 13.19 -1.13 -7.69
N GLU A 49 13.60 -0.67 -8.86
CA GLU A 49 14.19 0.67 -9.05
C GLU A 49 13.22 1.76 -8.59
N TRP A 50 11.95 1.65 -8.96
CA TRP A 50 10.92 2.60 -8.59
C TRP A 50 10.72 2.66 -7.07
N PHE A 51 10.59 1.52 -6.40
CA PHE A 51 10.45 1.48 -4.94
C PHE A 51 11.68 2.05 -4.24
N ALA A 52 12.88 1.66 -4.67
CA ALA A 52 14.13 2.16 -4.08
C ALA A 52 14.24 3.69 -4.18
N ASP A 53 13.94 4.26 -5.35
CA ASP A 53 13.96 5.71 -5.58
C ASP A 53 12.92 6.43 -4.71
N ARG A 54 11.68 5.94 -4.67
CA ARG A 54 10.61 6.57 -3.89
C ARG A 54 10.87 6.50 -2.38
N LEU A 55 11.34 5.36 -1.89
CA LEU A 55 11.68 5.20 -0.47
C LEU A 55 12.85 6.10 -0.06
N ALA A 56 13.85 6.29 -0.92
CA ALA A 56 14.97 7.19 -0.67
C ALA A 56 14.55 8.67 -0.57
N ARG A 57 13.52 9.09 -1.30
CA ARG A 57 13.00 10.47 -1.28
C ARG A 57 12.07 10.76 -0.10
N GLY A 58 11.29 9.81 0.34
CA GLY A 58 10.57 9.75 1.61
C GLY A 58 9.45 10.75 1.90
N ARG A 59 9.18 11.75 1.03
CA ARG A 59 8.21 12.82 1.32
C ARG A 59 6.81 12.58 0.76
N GLU A 60 6.72 11.98 -0.41
CA GLU A 60 5.47 11.82 -1.17
C GLU A 60 5.06 10.37 -1.27
N PHE A 61 5.86 9.48 -0.73
CA PHE A 61 5.65 8.04 -0.73
C PHE A 61 6.09 7.45 0.61
N ALA A 62 5.30 6.54 1.13
CA ALA A 62 5.68 5.70 2.26
C ALA A 62 5.15 4.29 2.08
N CYS A 63 5.86 3.33 2.65
CA CYS A 63 5.40 1.96 2.77
C CYS A 63 5.64 1.48 4.19
N PHE A 64 4.66 0.81 4.77
CA PHE A 64 4.76 0.19 6.08
C PHE A 64 4.74 -1.32 5.92
N VAL A 65 5.62 -1.99 6.65
CA VAL A 65 5.93 -3.40 6.46
C VAL A 65 5.97 -4.14 7.78
N VAL A 66 5.79 -5.45 7.72
CA VAL A 66 6.01 -6.38 8.83
C VAL A 66 7.16 -7.31 8.47
N ASP A 67 8.18 -7.36 9.33
CA ASP A 67 9.25 -8.34 9.24
C ASP A 67 8.85 -9.65 9.93
N ASP A 68 9.33 -10.74 9.38
CA ASP A 68 9.33 -12.04 10.04
C ASP A 68 10.76 -12.57 10.10
N PRO A 69 11.23 -13.13 11.24
CA PRO A 69 12.61 -13.59 11.37
C PRO A 69 13.02 -14.65 10.36
N ASP A 70 12.06 -15.43 9.85
CA ASP A 70 12.31 -16.55 8.95
C ASP A 70 12.05 -16.21 7.48
N ASP A 71 11.18 -15.22 7.19
CA ASP A 71 10.63 -14.97 5.85
C ASP A 71 10.88 -13.56 5.30
N SER A 72 11.69 -12.74 5.96
CA SER A 72 11.91 -11.35 5.57
C SER A 72 10.62 -10.52 5.68
N LEU A 73 10.20 -9.74 4.68
CA LEU A 73 8.94 -9.01 4.70
C LEU A 73 7.75 -9.92 4.39
N VAL A 74 6.75 -9.92 5.24
CA VAL A 74 5.56 -10.78 5.10
C VAL A 74 4.27 -10.01 4.85
N ALA A 75 4.26 -8.71 5.08
CA ALA A 75 3.14 -7.83 4.78
C ALA A 75 3.60 -6.41 4.46
N CYS A 76 2.81 -5.71 3.65
CA CYS A 76 3.05 -4.31 3.33
C CYS A 76 1.77 -3.55 3.00
N SER A 77 1.85 -2.23 3.14
CA SER A 77 0.89 -1.26 2.65
C SER A 77 1.63 -0.02 2.16
N ALA A 78 1.44 0.35 0.91
CA ALA A 78 2.10 1.52 0.30
C ALA A 78 1.10 2.65 0.04
N GLY A 79 1.58 3.88 0.14
CA GLY A 79 0.82 5.08 -0.18
C GLY A 79 1.66 6.12 -0.88
N ILE A 80 1.02 6.82 -1.80
CA ILE A 80 1.65 7.91 -2.57
C ILE A 80 0.75 9.14 -2.56
N CYS A 81 1.37 10.32 -2.55
CA CYS A 81 0.65 11.59 -2.72
C CYS A 81 0.49 11.93 -4.20
N ASP A 82 -0.74 12.30 -4.58
CA ASP A 82 -1.09 12.81 -5.89
C ASP A 82 -1.39 14.32 -5.80
N PHE A 83 -0.94 15.08 -6.78
CA PHE A 83 -1.09 16.53 -6.79
C PHE A 83 -2.18 16.95 -7.77
N HIS A 84 -3.26 17.50 -7.25
CA HIS A 84 -4.40 17.99 -7.99
C HIS A 84 -4.57 19.50 -7.80
N ALA A 85 -5.43 20.12 -8.59
CA ALA A 85 -5.76 21.52 -8.38
C ALA A 85 -6.44 21.72 -7.03
N PRO A 86 -6.08 22.76 -6.27
CA PRO A 86 -6.77 23.13 -5.05
C PRO A 86 -8.27 23.39 -5.25
N GLY A 87 -9.05 23.11 -4.22
CA GLY A 87 -10.49 23.35 -4.21
C GLY A 87 -11.00 23.67 -2.80
N PRO A 88 -12.30 24.01 -2.65
CA PRO A 88 -12.84 24.47 -1.37
C PRO A 88 -12.65 23.52 -0.19
N GLY A 89 -12.69 22.22 -0.42
CA GLY A 89 -12.50 21.18 0.61
C GLY A 89 -11.08 20.68 0.75
N ASN A 90 -10.16 21.11 -0.13
CA ASN A 90 -8.76 20.70 -0.14
C ASN A 90 -7.89 21.80 -0.74
N LEU A 91 -7.45 22.72 0.12
CA LEU A 91 -6.77 23.94 -0.28
C LEU A 91 -5.36 23.72 -0.89
N THR A 92 -4.76 22.59 -0.65
CA THR A 92 -3.45 22.23 -1.24
C THR A 92 -3.58 21.40 -2.51
N GLY A 93 -4.73 20.77 -2.74
CA GLY A 93 -4.95 19.85 -3.84
C GLY A 93 -4.28 18.48 -3.66
N VAL A 94 -3.56 18.25 -2.58
CA VAL A 94 -2.87 16.98 -2.33
C VAL A 94 -3.88 15.91 -1.95
N ARG A 95 -3.82 14.77 -2.63
CA ARG A 95 -4.58 13.56 -2.36
C ARG A 95 -3.64 12.40 -2.10
N GLY A 96 -4.12 11.36 -1.47
CA GLY A 96 -3.38 10.12 -1.27
C GLY A 96 -3.98 8.97 -2.05
N HIS A 97 -3.13 8.01 -2.40
CA HIS A 97 -3.54 6.75 -2.99
C HIS A 97 -2.86 5.60 -2.25
N VAL A 98 -3.67 4.66 -1.75
CA VAL A 98 -3.20 3.42 -1.12
C VAL A 98 -3.13 2.33 -2.17
N PHE A 99 -2.01 1.62 -2.21
CA PHE A 99 -1.80 0.51 -3.13
C PHE A 99 -0.79 -0.50 -2.55
N ASN A 100 -0.49 -1.54 -3.30
CA ASN A 100 0.47 -2.57 -2.92
C ASN A 100 0.20 -3.16 -1.51
N MET A 101 -1.09 -3.35 -1.19
CA MET A 101 -1.52 -4.07 0.00
C MET A 101 -1.31 -5.56 -0.22
N SER A 102 -0.43 -6.17 0.54
CA SER A 102 -0.14 -7.60 0.41
C SER A 102 0.24 -8.21 1.75
N THR A 103 -0.19 -9.45 1.96
CA THR A 103 0.24 -10.30 3.06
C THR A 103 0.47 -11.69 2.51
N LEU A 104 1.63 -12.28 2.79
CA LEU A 104 1.92 -13.65 2.37
C LEU A 104 0.84 -14.61 2.88
N PRO A 105 0.40 -15.60 2.07
CA PRO A 105 -0.68 -16.52 2.46
C PRO A 105 -0.48 -17.19 3.82
N SER A 106 0.75 -17.61 4.12
CA SER A 106 1.12 -18.24 5.40
C SER A 106 1.00 -17.32 6.63
N HIS A 107 0.91 -16.00 6.42
CA HIS A 107 0.88 -14.99 7.48
C HIS A 107 -0.45 -14.23 7.55
N ARG A 108 -1.47 -14.67 6.82
CA ARG A 108 -2.81 -14.08 6.85
C ARG A 108 -3.55 -14.44 8.13
N GLY A 109 -4.54 -13.60 8.48
CA GLY A 109 -5.33 -13.80 9.68
C GLY A 109 -4.67 -13.34 10.98
N HIS A 110 -3.52 -12.67 10.91
CA HIS A 110 -2.79 -12.15 12.08
C HIS A 110 -2.94 -10.64 12.27
N GLY A 111 -3.75 -9.95 11.45
CA GLY A 111 -3.97 -8.52 11.54
C GLY A 111 -2.86 -7.65 10.94
N TYR A 112 -1.91 -8.22 10.21
CA TYR A 112 -0.77 -7.48 9.63
C TYR A 112 -1.19 -6.45 8.60
N ALA A 113 -2.14 -6.79 7.71
CA ALA A 113 -2.67 -5.85 6.73
C ALA A 113 -3.28 -4.62 7.38
N ARG A 114 -4.09 -4.82 8.43
CA ARG A 114 -4.67 -3.72 9.23
C ARG A 114 -3.59 -2.87 9.85
N ALA A 115 -2.62 -3.48 10.51
CA ALA A 115 -1.55 -2.75 11.22
C ALA A 115 -0.71 -1.90 10.25
N CYS A 116 -0.35 -2.43 9.08
CA CYS A 116 0.34 -1.67 8.04
C CYS A 116 -0.52 -0.51 7.50
N LEU A 117 -1.81 -0.77 7.25
CA LEU A 117 -2.73 0.25 6.75
C LEU A 117 -2.94 1.38 7.77
N GLU A 118 -3.14 1.06 9.05
CA GLU A 118 -3.30 2.06 10.10
C GLU A 118 -2.05 2.94 10.22
N ALA A 119 -0.85 2.36 10.20
CA ALA A 119 0.40 3.11 10.20
C ALA A 119 0.53 4.03 8.97
N LEU A 120 0.12 3.54 7.79
CA LEU A 120 0.11 4.34 6.56
C LEU A 120 -0.89 5.51 6.66
N LEU A 121 -2.08 5.29 7.22
CA LEU A 121 -3.08 6.35 7.39
C LEU A 121 -2.61 7.40 8.42
N GLU A 122 -1.90 7.00 9.46
CA GLU A 122 -1.23 7.92 10.37
C GLU A 122 -0.19 8.78 9.64
N TRP A 123 0.63 8.18 8.78
CA TRP A 123 1.59 8.93 7.95
C TRP A 123 0.90 9.96 7.04
N PHE A 124 -0.17 9.58 6.34
CA PHE A 124 -0.93 10.54 5.52
C PHE A 124 -1.44 11.71 6.33
N ARG A 125 -1.97 11.45 7.53
CA ARG A 125 -2.54 12.48 8.41
C ARG A 125 -1.49 13.42 8.98
N ASP A 126 -0.37 12.87 9.41
CA ASP A 126 0.58 13.57 10.28
C ASP A 126 1.78 14.13 9.52
N GLU A 127 2.16 13.51 8.38
CA GLU A 127 3.36 13.87 7.64
C GLU A 127 3.07 14.41 6.22
N THR A 128 1.80 14.42 5.77
CA THR A 128 1.43 14.91 4.44
C THR A 128 0.29 15.93 4.50
N GLU A 129 0.07 16.58 3.38
CA GLU A 129 -1.08 17.48 3.19
C GLU A 129 -2.29 16.77 2.57
N ALA A 130 -2.23 15.48 2.33
CA ALA A 130 -3.33 14.71 1.78
C ALA A 130 -4.54 14.72 2.72
N ARG A 131 -5.73 15.04 2.17
CA ARG A 131 -7.00 15.10 2.93
C ARG A 131 -8.06 14.17 2.36
N VAL A 132 -7.83 13.64 1.18
CA VAL A 132 -8.66 12.61 0.55
C VAL A 132 -7.75 11.46 0.17
N ILE A 133 -8.05 10.28 0.66
CA ILE A 133 -7.27 9.07 0.39
C ILE A 133 -8.14 8.11 -0.41
N ASN A 134 -7.65 7.70 -1.57
CA ASN A 134 -8.34 6.77 -2.46
C ASN A 134 -7.62 5.41 -2.52
N LEU A 135 -8.36 4.38 -2.82
CA LEU A 135 -7.85 3.05 -3.15
C LEU A 135 -8.82 2.30 -4.04
N ASN A 136 -8.34 1.26 -4.69
CA ASN A 136 -9.18 0.29 -5.40
C ASN A 136 -9.23 -0.99 -4.55
N ALA A 137 -10.43 -1.35 -4.09
CA ALA A 137 -10.63 -2.52 -3.22
C ALA A 137 -10.98 -3.77 -4.02
N THR A 138 -10.29 -4.87 -3.74
CA THR A 138 -10.76 -6.20 -4.14
C THR A 138 -11.91 -6.65 -3.24
N PRO A 139 -12.76 -7.61 -3.68
CA PRO A 139 -13.82 -8.15 -2.82
C PRO A 139 -13.30 -8.66 -1.47
N ASP A 140 -12.12 -9.25 -1.43
CA ASP A 140 -11.52 -9.77 -0.19
C ASP A 140 -11.02 -8.66 0.76
N GLY A 141 -10.63 -7.51 0.21
CA GLY A 141 -10.07 -6.40 0.99
C GLY A 141 -11.10 -5.39 1.48
N ILE A 142 -12.27 -5.32 0.86
CA ILE A 142 -13.22 -4.22 1.08
C ILE A 142 -13.70 -4.09 2.54
N ALA A 143 -13.87 -5.21 3.24
CA ALA A 143 -14.29 -5.21 4.63
C ALA A 143 -13.25 -4.54 5.55
N LEU A 144 -11.96 -4.78 5.29
CA LEU A 144 -10.87 -4.11 6.02
C LEU A 144 -10.92 -2.61 5.81
N TYR A 145 -11.02 -2.15 4.57
CA TYR A 145 -11.02 -0.73 4.24
C TYR A 145 -12.22 -0.01 4.86
N ARG A 146 -13.41 -0.58 4.76
CA ARG A 146 -14.61 -0.03 5.41
C ARG A 146 -14.45 0.07 6.92
N SER A 147 -13.82 -0.92 7.54
CA SER A 147 -13.61 -0.94 8.99
C SER A 147 -12.69 0.17 9.52
N VAL A 148 -11.87 0.76 8.66
CA VAL A 148 -10.99 1.90 9.00
C VAL A 148 -11.51 3.23 8.46
N GLY A 149 -12.71 3.25 7.87
CA GLY A 149 -13.42 4.48 7.51
C GLY A 149 -13.51 4.79 6.02
N PHE A 150 -13.00 3.92 5.13
CA PHE A 150 -13.24 4.09 3.70
C PHE A 150 -14.70 3.83 3.35
N SER A 151 -15.21 4.62 2.42
CA SER A 151 -16.56 4.49 1.87
C SER A 151 -16.54 4.75 0.37
N GLU A 152 -17.63 4.41 -0.30
CA GLU A 152 -17.78 4.66 -1.72
C GLU A 152 -17.69 6.17 -2.01
N PRO A 153 -16.96 6.59 -3.05
CA PRO A 153 -16.91 7.99 -3.44
C PRO A 153 -18.27 8.47 -3.94
N ARG A 154 -18.53 9.77 -3.80
CA ARG A 154 -19.79 10.37 -4.27
C ARG A 154 -20.05 10.13 -5.75
N PHE A 155 -19.00 10.11 -6.56
CA PHE A 155 -19.04 9.84 -8.00
C PHE A 155 -18.22 8.60 -8.30
N ALA A 156 -18.77 7.71 -9.14
CA ALA A 156 -18.09 6.48 -9.51
C ALA A 156 -16.76 6.76 -10.20
N ALA A 157 -15.70 6.06 -9.79
CA ALA A 157 -14.44 6.05 -10.50
C ALA A 157 -14.58 5.21 -11.78
N LEU A 158 -14.08 5.72 -12.90
CA LEU A 158 -14.05 5.01 -14.18
C LEU A 158 -12.60 4.85 -14.63
N GLN A 159 -12.33 3.80 -15.38
CA GLN A 159 -11.02 3.48 -15.93
C GLN A 159 -11.08 3.33 -17.44
N LEU A 160 -10.11 3.88 -18.15
CA LEU A 160 -9.89 3.66 -19.57
C LEU A 160 -8.48 3.10 -19.76
N LEU A 161 -8.38 1.96 -20.43
CA LEU A 161 -7.09 1.41 -20.86
C LEU A 161 -6.77 1.91 -22.26
N LEU A 162 -5.64 2.55 -22.40
CA LEU A 162 -5.12 2.99 -23.71
C LEU A 162 -4.25 1.88 -24.31
N ALA A 163 -4.48 1.63 -25.60
CA ALA A 163 -3.70 0.65 -26.35
C ALA A 163 -2.29 1.15 -26.61
#